data_744a29928707e04498c24566327cbce0
#
_entry.id   744a29928707e04498c24566327cbce0
#
_cell.length_a   1.000
_cell.length_b   1.000
_cell.length_c   1.000
_cell.angle_alpha   90.00
_cell.angle_beta   90.00
_cell.angle_gamma   90.00
#
_symmetry.space_group_name_H-M   'P 1'
#
loop_
_entity.id
_entity.type
_entity.pdbx_description
1 polymer ?
#
loop_
_entity_poly.entity_id
_entity_poly.type
_entity_poly.pdbx_seq_one_letter_code
_entity_poly.pdbx_strand_id
1 'polypeptide(L)'
;MSSEFNMLIFKKNIVNWNQFNGIQMIKKLFSLFVFVFLLTNFSAFGQDISLYTQINGRYDFTFVGNTMNTAENNPTPFYVTNTSSSATLNLTPSDNVIRAYLYWAGSGDGDFEVDLNGTIITPDRTFSHSRFFDPNTFTYFSAFKDITTLVQTTGNGTYTLSNLDISAFEPLHFSRKTNFAGWAILIVYENPSLPLNQLNIYDGLQGVPDALQIDLTNLYVLNNANAKAGFIAWEGDSQLPTETFTVNGTVISNPFNPPNNVFNSTNSVTGSNQLYNMDLDIYGIDNYISIGDTSASIALTSYQDFIMINTVITKLNSQLPDATIVLNNPTTTCNSREINLDFTVSNVNSTEILQANTPITFYAGTEVIATTYTQNIIPIGGSENGNITLTIPSSVPLNFTLLAVVDDTGNGTGIMTELVENNNTFQIDIELIVSPEF
;
A
#
# COMPACT_ATOMS: atom_id res chain seq x y z
N MET A 1 -8.75 80.94 3.23
CA MET A 1 -9.66 79.78 3.54
C MET A 1 -9.65 78.67 2.44
N SER A 2 -9.19 78.89 1.18
CA SER A 2 -9.27 77.85 0.16
C SER A 2 -8.05 76.91 0.06
N SER A 3 -6.88 77.33 0.54
CA SER A 3 -5.67 76.50 0.45
C SER A 3 -5.52 75.40 1.55
N GLU A 4 -6.04 75.67 2.74
CA GLU A 4 -6.02 74.72 3.83
C GLU A 4 -7.04 73.57 3.69
N PHE A 5 -8.17 73.89 3.03
CA PHE A 5 -9.21 72.87 2.77
C PHE A 5 -8.76 71.81 1.73
N ASN A 6 -8.04 72.22 0.70
CA ASN A 6 -7.49 71.33 -0.28
C ASN A 6 -6.35 70.43 0.26
N MET A 7 -5.57 70.93 1.23
CA MET A 7 -4.47 70.16 1.82
C MET A 7 -4.99 69.10 2.82
N LEU A 8 -6.11 69.33 3.50
CA LEU A 8 -6.78 68.38 4.35
C LEU A 8 -7.43 67.22 3.55
N ILE A 9 -8.04 67.51 2.40
CA ILE A 9 -8.62 66.50 1.52
C ILE A 9 -7.51 65.59 0.90
N PHE A 10 -6.38 66.19 0.50
CA PHE A 10 -5.24 65.41 -0.03
C PHE A 10 -4.60 64.52 1.02
N LYS A 11 -4.42 65.00 2.28
CA LYS A 11 -3.91 64.17 3.36
C LYS A 11 -4.86 63.03 3.77
N LYS A 12 -6.16 63.25 3.75
CA LYS A 12 -7.18 62.25 4.08
C LYS A 12 -7.23 61.13 3.00
N ASN A 13 -7.09 61.50 1.73
CA ASN A 13 -7.06 60.55 0.63
C ASN A 13 -5.75 59.71 0.60
N ILE A 14 -4.61 60.32 0.91
CA ILE A 14 -3.33 59.60 0.98
C ILE A 14 -3.30 58.59 2.15
N VAL A 15 -3.86 58.98 3.31
CA VAL A 15 -3.96 58.11 4.48
C VAL A 15 -4.88 56.92 4.18
N ASN A 16 -6.04 57.17 3.54
CA ASN A 16 -6.96 56.08 3.18
C ASN A 16 -6.37 55.15 2.09
N TRP A 17 -5.59 55.69 1.13
CA TRP A 17 -4.95 54.89 0.09
C TRP A 17 -3.85 54.00 0.66
N ASN A 18 -3.03 54.53 1.57
CA ASN A 18 -1.98 53.77 2.26
C ASN A 18 -2.55 52.70 3.19
N GLN A 19 -3.65 52.96 3.90
CA GLN A 19 -4.33 51.97 4.74
C GLN A 19 -4.94 50.83 3.89
N PHE A 20 -5.57 51.18 2.75
CA PHE A 20 -6.20 50.17 1.88
C PHE A 20 -5.13 49.26 1.23
N ASN A 21 -4.01 49.81 0.77
CA ASN A 21 -2.91 49.04 0.25
C ASN A 21 -2.20 48.22 1.32
N GLY A 22 -2.05 48.76 2.55
CA GLY A 22 -1.50 48.03 3.69
C GLY A 22 -2.34 46.82 4.07
N ILE A 23 -3.67 46.92 4.11
CA ILE A 23 -4.59 45.83 4.41
C ILE A 23 -4.56 44.77 3.29
N GLN A 24 -4.48 45.17 2.03
CA GLN A 24 -4.34 44.23 0.90
C GLN A 24 -3.00 43.49 0.93
N MET A 25 -1.92 44.19 1.28
CA MET A 25 -0.60 43.59 1.40
C MET A 25 -0.52 42.62 2.59
N ILE A 26 -1.12 42.98 3.74
CA ILE A 26 -1.20 42.10 4.91
C ILE A 26 -2.05 40.86 4.59
N LYS A 27 -3.17 40.97 3.88
CA LYS A 27 -3.98 39.82 3.44
C LYS A 27 -3.21 38.91 2.49
N LYS A 28 -2.44 39.45 1.55
CA LYS A 28 -1.57 38.67 0.66
C LYS A 28 -0.42 37.99 1.40
N LEU A 29 0.22 38.67 2.35
CA LEU A 29 1.25 38.11 3.19
C LEU A 29 0.70 37.03 4.13
N PHE A 30 -0.50 37.24 4.72
CA PHE A 30 -1.16 36.24 5.53
C PHE A 30 -1.59 35.02 4.71
N SER A 31 -2.14 35.22 3.51
CA SER A 31 -2.48 34.14 2.59
C SER A 31 -1.23 33.37 2.13
N LEU A 32 -0.11 34.04 1.85
CA LEU A 32 1.16 33.42 1.52
C LEU A 32 1.73 32.65 2.72
N PHE A 33 1.63 33.21 3.93
CA PHE A 33 2.09 32.55 5.16
C PHE A 33 1.25 31.32 5.49
N VAL A 34 -0.08 31.38 5.33
CA VAL A 34 -0.98 30.22 5.51
C VAL A 34 -0.67 29.16 4.44
N PHE A 35 -0.42 29.57 3.18
CA PHE A 35 -0.09 28.63 2.11
C PHE A 35 1.29 27.96 2.35
N VAL A 36 2.30 28.72 2.79
CA VAL A 36 3.61 28.18 3.17
C VAL A 36 3.49 27.30 4.41
N PHE A 37 2.66 27.66 5.40
CA PHE A 37 2.42 26.84 6.60
C PHE A 37 1.69 25.53 6.26
N LEU A 38 0.78 25.54 5.28
CA LEU A 38 0.13 24.34 4.76
C LEU A 38 1.10 23.44 3.97
N LEU A 39 2.14 24.01 3.37
CA LEU A 39 3.18 23.25 2.66
C LEU A 39 4.27 22.66 3.60
N THR A 40 4.42 23.20 4.82
CA THR A 40 5.47 22.76 5.76
C THR A 40 5.00 21.76 6.82
N ASN A 41 3.70 21.42 6.85
CA ASN A 41 3.18 20.41 7.76
C ASN A 41 3.07 19.01 7.14
N PHE A 42 4.00 18.62 6.27
CA PHE A 42 4.28 17.21 6.08
C PHE A 42 5.20 16.75 7.22
N SER A 43 4.61 16.55 8.38
CA SER A 43 5.20 15.68 9.37
C SER A 43 5.24 14.30 8.73
N ALA A 44 6.42 13.80 8.40
CA ALA A 44 6.62 12.39 8.11
C ALA A 44 6.37 11.65 9.44
N PHE A 45 5.13 11.28 9.72
CA PHE A 45 4.82 10.25 10.70
C PHE A 45 5.37 8.95 10.13
N GLY A 46 6.02 8.15 10.95
CA GLY A 46 6.33 6.78 10.59
C GLY A 46 5.05 6.16 10.02
N GLN A 47 5.13 5.64 8.80
CA GLN A 47 3.94 5.12 8.14
C GLN A 47 3.75 3.71 8.67
N ASP A 48 2.73 3.54 9.52
CA ASP A 48 2.35 2.23 10.05
C ASP A 48 2.13 1.25 8.89
N ILE A 49 2.44 -0.01 9.14
CA ILE A 49 2.24 -1.09 8.17
C ILE A 49 0.76 -1.15 7.80
N SER A 50 0.46 -1.00 6.52
CA SER A 50 -0.89 -1.06 5.96
C SER A 50 -0.93 -1.80 4.64
N LEU A 51 -2.12 -2.25 4.22
CA LEU A 51 -2.28 -2.95 2.96
C LEU A 51 -1.87 -2.03 1.79
N TYR A 52 -0.78 -2.41 1.12
CA TYR A 52 -0.31 -1.73 -0.08
C TYR A 52 -1.05 -2.22 -1.32
N THR A 53 -1.13 -3.53 -1.48
CA THR A 53 -1.83 -4.13 -2.62
C THR A 53 -2.23 -5.59 -2.34
N GLN A 54 -3.34 -5.98 -2.93
CA GLN A 54 -3.78 -7.37 -3.03
C GLN A 54 -3.73 -7.78 -4.49
N ILE A 55 -3.18 -8.95 -4.76
CA ILE A 55 -3.11 -9.55 -6.10
C ILE A 55 -3.56 -11.00 -6.06
N ASN A 56 -4.33 -11.40 -7.07
CA ASN A 56 -4.97 -12.72 -7.11
C ASN A 56 -4.62 -13.42 -8.41
N GLY A 57 -4.27 -14.71 -8.31
CA GLY A 57 -3.86 -15.50 -9.46
C GLY A 57 -3.09 -16.75 -9.06
N ARG A 58 -2.47 -17.40 -10.05
CA ARG A 58 -1.59 -18.56 -9.83
C ARG A 58 -0.20 -18.10 -9.40
N TYR A 59 -0.14 -17.37 -8.27
CA TYR A 59 1.02 -16.64 -7.82
C TYR A 59 1.65 -17.24 -6.57
N ASP A 60 2.95 -17.03 -6.44
CA ASP A 60 3.74 -17.25 -5.23
C ASP A 60 4.78 -16.13 -5.11
N PHE A 61 5.54 -16.11 -4.03
CA PHE A 61 6.52 -15.06 -3.78
C PHE A 61 7.83 -15.62 -3.21
N THR A 62 8.89 -14.82 -3.35
CA THR A 62 10.20 -15.04 -2.72
C THR A 62 10.88 -13.70 -2.44
N PHE A 63 11.97 -13.75 -1.68
CA PHE A 63 12.82 -12.59 -1.41
C PHE A 63 14.21 -12.77 -2.01
N VAL A 64 14.80 -11.65 -2.42
CA VAL A 64 16.21 -11.52 -2.79
C VAL A 64 16.75 -10.29 -2.11
N GLY A 65 17.84 -10.39 -1.37
CA GLY A 65 18.38 -9.22 -0.68
C GLY A 65 19.60 -9.58 0.16
N ASN A 66 20.26 -8.55 0.68
CA ASN A 66 21.42 -8.71 1.52
C ASN A 66 21.61 -7.49 2.42
N THR A 67 22.27 -7.72 3.53
CA THR A 67 22.75 -6.66 4.42
C THR A 67 23.98 -5.96 3.85
N MET A 68 24.21 -4.72 4.27
CA MET A 68 25.48 -4.01 4.11
C MET A 68 26.40 -4.20 5.32
N ASN A 69 25.87 -4.71 6.43
CA ASN A 69 26.64 -4.96 7.65
C ASN A 69 27.60 -6.13 7.46
N THR A 70 28.81 -6.02 8.01
CA THR A 70 29.84 -7.07 7.94
C THR A 70 29.82 -7.99 9.17
N ALA A 71 29.07 -7.61 10.20
CA ALA A 71 28.82 -8.35 11.42
C ALA A 71 27.57 -7.77 12.12
N GLU A 72 27.07 -8.45 13.15
CA GLU A 72 26.01 -7.89 13.97
C GLU A 72 26.53 -6.71 14.83
N ASN A 73 25.67 -5.70 15.02
CA ASN A 73 25.98 -4.55 15.83
C ASN A 73 25.88 -4.84 17.36
N ASN A 74 25.38 -6.02 17.75
CA ASN A 74 25.24 -6.50 19.13
C ASN A 74 25.84 -7.92 19.27
N PRO A 75 26.59 -8.30 20.34
CA PRO A 75 26.87 -7.49 21.52
C PRO A 75 28.01 -6.47 21.33
N THR A 76 28.78 -6.59 20.28
CA THR A 76 29.96 -5.72 20.05
C THR A 76 29.60 -4.70 18.97
N PRO A 77 29.43 -3.43 19.33
CA PRO A 77 29.16 -2.40 18.32
C PRO A 77 30.31 -2.29 17.33
N PHE A 78 30.01 -2.08 16.07
CA PHE A 78 30.98 -1.83 15.03
C PHE A 78 30.49 -0.71 14.10
N TYR A 79 31.44 -0.04 13.45
CA TYR A 79 31.10 0.85 12.35
C TYR A 79 30.85 0.01 11.12
N VAL A 80 29.76 0.29 10.48
CA VAL A 80 29.39 -0.33 9.23
C VAL A 80 30.41 0.15 8.18
N THR A 81 30.56 -0.33 7.04
CA THR A 81 29.63 -1.02 6.21
C THR A 81 30.23 -1.10 4.85
N ASN A 82 29.86 -2.08 4.20
CA ASN A 82 30.00 -2.04 2.75
C ASN A 82 28.95 -1.06 2.20
N THR A 83 29.30 -0.30 1.18
CA THR A 83 28.37 0.50 0.40
C THR A 83 27.74 -0.30 -0.73
N SER A 84 28.01 -1.60 -0.79
CA SER A 84 27.42 -2.53 -1.75
C SER A 84 27.37 -3.95 -1.23
N SER A 85 26.31 -4.67 -1.60
CA SER A 85 26.20 -6.11 -1.36
C SER A 85 25.41 -6.77 -2.49
N SER A 86 25.48 -8.11 -2.59
CA SER A 86 24.85 -8.87 -3.67
C SER A 86 24.04 -10.04 -3.16
N ALA A 87 22.98 -10.37 -3.89
CA ALA A 87 22.17 -11.57 -3.67
C ALA A 87 21.74 -12.16 -5.02
N THR A 88 21.36 -13.43 -5.05
CA THR A 88 21.05 -14.13 -6.30
C THR A 88 19.58 -14.54 -6.35
N LEU A 89 18.90 -14.17 -7.43
CA LEU A 89 17.57 -14.66 -7.77
C LEU A 89 17.67 -15.98 -8.53
N ASN A 90 16.90 -16.95 -8.09
CA ASN A 90 16.85 -18.30 -8.67
C ASN A 90 15.39 -18.77 -8.76
N LEU A 91 14.71 -18.41 -9.84
CA LEU A 91 13.36 -18.90 -10.18
C LEU A 91 13.46 -20.12 -11.11
N THR A 92 12.46 -20.98 -11.07
CA THR A 92 12.37 -22.08 -12.02
C THR A 92 11.98 -21.57 -13.42
N PRO A 93 12.21 -22.33 -14.49
CA PRO A 93 11.83 -21.91 -15.85
C PRO A 93 10.32 -21.69 -16.04
N SER A 94 9.49 -22.22 -15.15
CA SER A 94 8.02 -22.05 -15.19
C SER A 94 7.53 -20.79 -14.46
N ASP A 95 8.42 -20.12 -13.72
CA ASP A 95 8.08 -18.98 -12.90
C ASP A 95 8.29 -17.68 -13.70
N ASN A 96 7.23 -16.91 -13.88
CA ASN A 96 7.26 -15.63 -14.58
C ASN A 96 7.09 -14.48 -13.57
N VAL A 97 8.01 -13.56 -13.52
CA VAL A 97 7.92 -12.41 -12.61
C VAL A 97 6.73 -11.52 -12.98
N ILE A 98 5.84 -11.31 -12.02
CA ILE A 98 4.65 -10.45 -12.16
C ILE A 98 4.86 -9.12 -11.48
N ARG A 99 5.51 -9.12 -10.30
CA ARG A 99 5.88 -7.90 -9.54
C ARG A 99 7.26 -8.08 -8.93
N ALA A 100 7.99 -6.98 -8.84
CA ALA A 100 9.25 -6.92 -8.11
C ALA A 100 9.36 -5.56 -7.43
N TYR A 101 9.43 -5.57 -6.11
CA TYR A 101 9.44 -4.39 -5.26
C TYR A 101 10.74 -4.31 -4.48
N LEU A 102 11.54 -3.29 -4.76
CA LEU A 102 12.79 -3.03 -4.06
C LEU A 102 12.51 -2.19 -2.82
N TYR A 103 13.02 -2.65 -1.70
CA TYR A 103 13.11 -1.93 -0.44
C TYR A 103 14.57 -1.79 -0.06
N TRP A 104 14.99 -0.61 0.38
CA TRP A 104 16.29 -0.41 1.02
C TRP A 104 16.11 0.48 2.23
N ALA A 105 16.92 0.24 3.25
CA ALA A 105 16.75 0.88 4.53
C ALA A 105 18.08 1.04 5.25
N GLY A 106 18.10 1.91 6.25
CA GLY A 106 19.24 2.12 7.08
C GLY A 106 19.01 3.11 8.22
N SER A 107 20.05 3.25 9.03
CA SER A 107 20.11 4.24 10.10
C SER A 107 20.32 5.63 9.52
N GLY A 108 19.58 6.63 10.03
CA GLY A 108 19.70 8.04 9.64
C GLY A 108 18.46 8.59 8.95
N ASP A 109 18.63 9.76 8.32
CA ASP A 109 17.53 10.51 7.70
C ASP A 109 17.23 10.08 6.26
N GLY A 110 18.07 9.24 5.67
CA GLY A 110 17.85 8.63 4.36
C GLY A 110 19.01 8.82 3.37
N ASP A 111 19.24 7.77 2.59
CA ASP A 111 19.96 7.81 1.32
C ASP A 111 18.99 7.29 0.24
N PHE A 112 18.52 8.20 -0.60
CA PHE A 112 17.42 7.95 -1.53
C PHE A 112 17.87 7.86 -3.00
N GLU A 113 19.17 7.70 -3.25
CA GLU A 113 19.71 7.41 -4.57
C GLU A 113 20.72 6.26 -4.47
N VAL A 114 20.33 5.10 -4.98
CA VAL A 114 21.17 3.90 -4.98
C VAL A 114 21.37 3.38 -6.40
N ASP A 115 22.29 2.47 -6.58
CA ASP A 115 22.52 1.79 -7.87
C ASP A 115 22.16 0.30 -7.75
N LEU A 116 21.31 -0.19 -8.64
CA LEU A 116 21.03 -1.62 -8.77
C LEU A 116 21.51 -2.13 -10.12
N ASN A 117 22.56 -2.94 -10.11
CA ASN A 117 23.19 -3.51 -11.31
C ASN A 117 23.61 -2.45 -12.36
N GLY A 118 24.12 -1.30 -11.93
CA GLY A 118 24.51 -0.19 -12.81
C GLY A 118 23.37 0.73 -13.24
N THR A 119 22.18 0.55 -12.67
CA THR A 119 21.02 1.44 -12.89
C THR A 119 20.76 2.27 -11.66
N ILE A 120 20.77 3.60 -11.81
CA ILE A 120 20.43 4.51 -10.71
C ILE A 120 18.95 4.38 -10.40
N ILE A 121 18.63 4.17 -9.14
CA ILE A 121 17.29 4.00 -8.61
C ILE A 121 16.98 5.13 -7.62
N THR A 122 15.85 5.83 -7.85
CA THR A 122 15.24 6.75 -6.89
C THR A 122 13.88 6.21 -6.47
N PRO A 123 13.45 6.41 -5.21
CA PRO A 123 12.25 5.78 -4.69
C PRO A 123 10.97 6.39 -5.26
N ASP A 124 9.91 5.59 -5.30
CA ASP A 124 8.54 6.05 -5.51
C ASP A 124 7.90 6.51 -4.19
N ARG A 125 8.32 5.90 -3.07
CA ARG A 125 7.87 6.21 -1.71
C ARG A 125 9.02 6.09 -0.73
N THR A 126 8.99 6.89 0.31
CA THR A 126 9.93 6.84 1.42
C THR A 126 9.20 6.70 2.74
N PHE A 127 9.81 6.02 3.69
CA PHE A 127 9.31 5.81 5.03
C PHE A 127 10.37 6.27 6.03
N SER A 128 9.93 6.73 7.18
CA SER A 128 10.83 7.12 8.26
C SER A 128 10.29 6.64 9.59
N HIS A 129 11.19 6.30 10.50
CA HIS A 129 10.88 6.02 11.89
C HIS A 129 11.85 6.77 12.78
N SER A 130 11.42 7.16 13.97
CA SER A 130 12.29 7.77 14.95
C SER A 130 12.05 7.20 16.34
N ARG A 131 13.12 7.02 17.10
CA ARG A 131 13.06 6.54 18.47
C ARG A 131 13.92 7.39 19.39
N PHE A 132 13.33 7.79 20.51
CA PHE A 132 14.07 8.51 21.54
C PHE A 132 14.76 7.52 22.46
N PHE A 133 16.09 7.61 22.53
CA PHE A 133 16.93 6.96 23.55
C PHE A 133 17.71 8.07 24.26
N ASP A 134 17.30 8.38 25.48
CA ASP A 134 17.84 9.52 26.24
C ASP A 134 19.38 9.64 26.17
N PRO A 135 19.95 10.80 25.80
CA PRO A 135 19.29 12.08 25.49
C PRO A 135 19.01 12.32 24.00
N ASN A 136 19.20 11.36 23.10
CA ASN A 136 19.19 11.55 21.65
C ASN A 136 17.96 10.92 21.00
N THR A 137 17.51 11.52 19.89
CA THR A 137 16.56 10.89 18.96
C THR A 137 17.36 10.25 17.83
N PHE A 138 17.04 8.99 17.54
CA PHE A 138 17.61 8.19 16.48
C PHE A 138 16.61 8.11 15.35
N THR A 139 17.05 8.37 14.13
CA THR A 139 16.22 8.32 12.93
C THR A 139 16.57 7.10 12.09
N TYR A 140 15.59 6.57 11.39
CA TYR A 140 15.72 5.43 10.51
C TYR A 140 14.88 5.69 9.27
N PHE A 141 15.30 5.18 8.15
CA PHE A 141 14.58 5.32 6.88
C PHE A 141 14.39 3.98 6.18
N SER A 142 13.41 3.95 5.33
CA SER A 142 13.28 2.97 4.26
C SER A 142 12.77 3.64 3.01
N ALA A 143 13.05 3.05 1.86
CA ALA A 143 12.64 3.52 0.57
C ALA A 143 12.08 2.36 -0.26
N PHE A 144 11.14 2.66 -1.14
CA PHE A 144 10.42 1.70 -1.99
C PHE A 144 10.50 2.10 -3.45
N LYS A 145 10.73 1.13 -4.32
CA LYS A 145 10.64 1.28 -5.78
C LYS A 145 10.02 0.06 -6.44
N ASP A 146 9.04 0.28 -7.31
CA ASP A 146 8.61 -0.77 -8.25
C ASP A 146 9.68 -0.93 -9.34
N ILE A 147 10.33 -2.08 -9.36
CA ILE A 147 11.38 -2.44 -10.31
C ILE A 147 10.97 -3.65 -11.19
N THR A 148 9.69 -3.89 -11.33
CA THR A 148 9.14 -5.07 -12.04
C THR A 148 9.76 -5.21 -13.42
N THR A 149 9.76 -4.15 -14.23
CA THR A 149 10.32 -4.18 -15.59
C THR A 149 11.82 -4.50 -15.61
N LEU A 150 12.57 -3.96 -14.64
CA LEU A 150 14.01 -4.25 -14.51
C LEU A 150 14.23 -5.73 -14.22
N VAL A 151 13.51 -6.30 -13.25
CA VAL A 151 13.66 -7.71 -12.88
C VAL A 151 13.15 -8.64 -13.97
N GLN A 152 12.07 -8.32 -14.66
CA GLN A 152 11.58 -9.08 -15.83
C GLN A 152 12.61 -9.11 -16.97
N THR A 153 13.36 -8.03 -17.15
CA THR A 153 14.39 -7.93 -18.18
C THR A 153 15.67 -8.65 -17.77
N THR A 154 16.09 -8.53 -16.52
CA THR A 154 17.32 -9.13 -15.98
C THR A 154 17.16 -10.63 -15.75
N GLY A 155 16.00 -11.07 -15.24
CA GLY A 155 15.71 -12.46 -14.91
C GLY A 155 16.54 -13.01 -13.75
N ASN A 156 16.77 -14.33 -13.76
CA ASN A 156 17.64 -14.99 -12.80
C ASN A 156 19.08 -14.48 -12.88
N GLY A 157 19.76 -14.39 -11.75
CA GLY A 157 21.14 -13.96 -11.67
C GLY A 157 21.42 -13.14 -10.42
N THR A 158 22.62 -12.56 -10.40
CA THR A 158 23.07 -11.74 -9.27
C THR A 158 22.55 -10.31 -9.40
N TYR A 159 21.94 -9.85 -8.34
CA TYR A 159 21.56 -8.46 -8.11
C TYR A 159 22.54 -7.87 -7.12
N THR A 160 23.09 -6.72 -7.46
CA THR A 160 24.04 -5.96 -6.62
C THR A 160 23.44 -4.58 -6.39
N LEU A 161 23.14 -4.26 -5.12
CA LEU A 161 22.81 -2.90 -4.75
C LEU A 161 24.09 -2.20 -4.23
N SER A 162 24.34 -1.00 -4.69
CA SER A 162 25.51 -0.20 -4.34
C SER A 162 25.15 1.26 -4.12
N ASN A 163 26.10 2.04 -3.60
CA ASN A 163 25.97 3.44 -3.23
C ASN A 163 24.98 3.71 -2.10
N LEU A 164 24.64 2.73 -1.28
CA LEU A 164 23.88 2.97 -0.05
C LEU A 164 24.87 3.42 1.04
N ASP A 165 24.81 4.70 1.43
CA ASP A 165 25.76 5.33 2.36
C ASP A 165 25.06 5.92 3.59
N ILE A 166 25.30 5.32 4.75
CA ILE A 166 24.82 5.81 6.05
C ILE A 166 25.94 6.35 6.94
N SER A 167 27.15 6.52 6.42
CA SER A 167 28.36 6.86 7.18
C SER A 167 28.25 8.13 8.02
N ALA A 168 27.43 9.09 7.60
CA ALA A 168 27.17 10.32 8.34
C ALA A 168 26.43 10.08 9.68
N PHE A 169 25.67 8.99 9.78
CA PHE A 169 24.80 8.66 10.93
C PHE A 169 25.37 7.57 11.83
N GLU A 170 26.32 6.77 11.33
CA GLU A 170 26.95 5.67 12.07
C GLU A 170 27.49 6.06 13.45
N PRO A 171 28.20 7.21 13.63
CA PRO A 171 28.75 7.56 14.95
C PRO A 171 27.68 7.75 16.02
N LEU A 172 26.48 8.21 15.67
CA LEU A 172 25.38 8.35 16.61
C LEU A 172 24.80 6.97 16.96
N HIS A 173 24.49 6.18 15.95
CA HIS A 173 23.86 4.86 16.10
C HIS A 173 24.78 3.81 16.74
N PHE A 174 26.09 3.90 16.48
CA PHE A 174 27.12 3.03 17.04
C PHE A 174 27.01 2.88 18.56
N SER A 175 26.80 3.98 19.27
CA SER A 175 26.74 3.95 20.74
C SER A 175 25.56 3.18 21.31
N ARG A 176 24.52 3.01 20.53
CA ARG A 176 23.28 2.28 20.87
C ARG A 176 23.17 0.94 20.18
N LYS A 177 24.12 0.58 19.33
CA LYS A 177 24.09 -0.68 18.56
C LYS A 177 22.84 -0.78 17.67
N THR A 178 22.48 0.32 17.02
CA THR A 178 21.31 0.41 16.13
C THR A 178 21.69 0.84 14.73
N ASN A 179 22.95 0.64 14.35
CA ASN A 179 23.44 0.96 13.02
C ASN A 179 23.26 -0.24 12.08
N PHE A 180 22.46 -0.07 11.05
CA PHE A 180 22.26 -1.06 9.99
C PHE A 180 22.07 -0.37 8.65
N ALA A 181 22.32 -1.11 7.58
CA ALA A 181 21.88 -0.82 6.23
C ALA A 181 21.68 -2.13 5.46
N GLY A 182 20.70 -2.16 4.59
CA GLY A 182 20.39 -3.35 3.80
C GLY A 182 19.36 -3.10 2.72
N TRP A 183 19.11 -4.11 1.90
CA TRP A 183 18.13 -4.06 0.83
C TRP A 183 17.48 -5.42 0.58
N ALA A 184 16.26 -5.39 0.07
CA ALA A 184 15.53 -6.58 -0.32
C ALA A 184 14.64 -6.31 -1.53
N ILE A 185 14.46 -7.31 -2.38
CA ILE A 185 13.48 -7.33 -3.45
C ILE A 185 12.44 -8.39 -3.08
N LEU A 186 11.20 -7.97 -2.89
CA LEU A 186 10.05 -8.87 -2.88
C LEU A 186 9.70 -9.21 -4.33
N ILE A 187 9.79 -10.47 -4.69
CA ILE A 187 9.45 -11.00 -6.03
C ILE A 187 8.14 -11.77 -5.95
N VAL A 188 7.16 -11.35 -6.72
CA VAL A 188 5.95 -12.14 -6.97
C VAL A 188 6.03 -12.73 -8.37
N TYR A 189 5.81 -14.03 -8.48
CA TYR A 189 5.87 -14.75 -9.74
C TYR A 189 4.61 -15.59 -9.98
N GLU A 190 4.26 -15.71 -11.24
CA GLU A 190 3.22 -16.62 -11.73
C GLU A 190 3.83 -17.97 -12.06
N ASN A 191 3.10 -19.04 -11.69
CA ASN A 191 3.40 -20.39 -12.18
C ASN A 191 2.08 -21.11 -12.48
N PRO A 192 1.84 -21.58 -13.72
CA PRO A 192 0.58 -22.22 -14.10
C PRO A 192 0.23 -23.48 -13.31
N SER A 193 1.20 -24.12 -12.64
CA SER A 193 0.99 -25.31 -11.81
C SER A 193 0.44 -25.00 -10.41
N LEU A 194 0.48 -23.72 -10.00
CA LEU A 194 -0.03 -23.30 -8.69
C LEU A 194 -1.57 -23.23 -8.69
N PRO A 195 -2.21 -23.44 -7.55
CA PRO A 195 -3.60 -23.07 -7.38
C PRO A 195 -3.78 -21.54 -7.49
N LEU A 196 -5.01 -21.09 -7.62
CA LEU A 196 -5.32 -19.68 -7.47
C LEU A 196 -5.09 -19.28 -6.01
N ASN A 197 -4.35 -18.20 -5.80
CA ASN A 197 -3.98 -17.68 -4.50
C ASN A 197 -4.30 -16.19 -4.42
N GLN A 198 -4.65 -15.75 -3.23
CA GLN A 198 -4.71 -14.36 -2.83
C GLN A 198 -3.38 -14.02 -2.14
N LEU A 199 -2.68 -13.00 -2.65
CA LEU A 199 -1.50 -12.43 -2.02
C LEU A 199 -1.83 -11.04 -1.51
N ASN A 200 -1.63 -10.82 -0.20
CA ASN A 200 -1.76 -9.50 0.42
C ASN A 200 -0.37 -9.00 0.80
N ILE A 201 -0.01 -7.82 0.31
CA ILE A 201 1.26 -7.15 0.58
C ILE A 201 0.97 -5.92 1.43
N TYR A 202 1.52 -5.91 2.63
CA TYR A 202 1.46 -4.80 3.59
C TYR A 202 2.84 -4.17 3.67
N ASP A 203 2.93 -2.85 3.64
CA ASP A 203 4.20 -2.16 3.80
C ASP A 203 4.09 -0.83 4.56
N GLY A 204 5.23 -0.33 4.98
CA GLY A 204 5.44 0.85 5.79
C GLY A 204 6.82 0.79 6.43
N LEU A 205 7.00 1.43 7.58
CA LEU A 205 8.16 1.26 8.45
C LEU A 205 7.71 1.42 9.90
N GLN A 206 7.41 0.31 10.55
CA GLN A 206 6.88 0.30 11.91
C GLN A 206 7.88 -0.29 12.89
N GLY A 207 8.24 0.49 13.91
CA GLY A 207 9.08 0.01 15.01
C GLY A 207 8.30 -0.86 15.98
N VAL A 208 8.87 -2.00 16.35
CA VAL A 208 8.44 -2.85 17.45
C VAL A 208 9.36 -2.54 18.62
N PRO A 209 8.94 -2.36 19.86
CA PRO A 209 8.19 -3.34 20.66
C PRO A 209 6.69 -3.19 20.67
N ASP A 210 6.12 -2.17 20.12
CA ASP A 210 4.66 -2.16 19.96
C ASP A 210 4.28 -3.26 18.95
N ALA A 211 3.42 -4.19 19.39
CA ALA A 211 3.05 -5.33 18.55
C ALA A 211 2.46 -4.86 17.22
N LEU A 212 3.03 -5.31 16.12
CA LEU A 212 2.37 -5.21 14.82
C LEU A 212 1.32 -6.32 14.74
N GLN A 213 0.07 -5.94 14.53
CA GLN A 213 -1.01 -6.86 14.23
C GLN A 213 -1.63 -6.53 12.88
N ILE A 214 -1.82 -7.53 12.06
CA ILE A 214 -2.51 -7.47 10.78
C ILE A 214 -3.68 -8.45 10.83
N ASP A 215 -4.89 -7.92 10.69
CA ASP A 215 -6.10 -8.72 10.57
C ASP A 215 -6.45 -8.86 9.08
N LEU A 216 -6.36 -10.08 8.58
CA LEU A 216 -6.76 -10.45 7.24
C LEU A 216 -8.27 -10.68 7.25
N THR A 217 -8.97 -9.92 6.44
CA THR A 217 -10.42 -10.06 6.20
C THR A 217 -10.66 -10.39 4.73
N ASN A 218 -11.91 -10.60 4.33
CA ASN A 218 -12.27 -10.90 2.95
C ASN A 218 -11.54 -12.15 2.45
N LEU A 219 -11.62 -13.21 3.25
CA LEU A 219 -11.07 -14.53 2.95
C LEU A 219 -12.20 -15.53 2.81
N TYR A 220 -11.97 -16.54 2.00
CA TYR A 220 -12.67 -17.82 2.07
C TYR A 220 -11.66 -18.91 1.70
N VAL A 221 -11.00 -19.46 2.72
CA VAL A 221 -9.92 -20.43 2.52
C VAL A 221 -10.50 -21.75 2.02
N LEU A 222 -10.23 -22.08 0.77
CA LEU A 222 -10.70 -23.32 0.15
C LEU A 222 -9.71 -24.48 0.36
N ASN A 223 -8.43 -24.17 0.40
CA ASN A 223 -7.36 -25.12 0.67
C ASN A 223 -6.23 -24.39 1.43
N ASN A 224 -5.82 -24.94 2.56
CA ASN A 224 -4.72 -24.37 3.35
C ASN A 224 -3.33 -24.85 2.92
N ALA A 225 -3.22 -25.83 2.02
CA ALA A 225 -1.94 -26.36 1.58
C ALA A 225 -1.07 -25.27 0.93
N ASN A 226 0.19 -25.19 1.36
CA ASN A 226 1.17 -24.21 0.92
C ASN A 226 0.80 -22.74 1.23
N ALA A 227 -0.07 -22.51 2.21
CA ALA A 227 -0.26 -21.19 2.76
C ALA A 227 1.06 -20.68 3.36
N LYS A 228 1.41 -19.42 3.08
CA LYS A 228 2.68 -18.82 3.48
C LYS A 228 2.48 -17.41 4.05
N ALA A 229 3.35 -17.03 4.95
CA ALA A 229 3.58 -15.64 5.30
C ALA A 229 5.07 -15.35 5.30
N GLY A 230 5.46 -14.13 4.97
CA GLY A 230 6.84 -13.69 4.99
C GLY A 230 6.95 -12.22 5.33
N PHE A 231 8.13 -11.79 5.72
CA PHE A 231 8.39 -10.39 6.06
C PHE A 231 9.81 -9.95 5.70
N ILE A 232 9.97 -8.64 5.59
CA ILE A 232 11.24 -7.92 5.58
C ILE A 232 11.32 -7.15 6.88
N ALA A 233 12.32 -7.46 7.71
CA ALA A 233 12.59 -6.78 8.96
C ALA A 233 14.02 -6.26 9.02
N TRP A 234 14.23 -5.16 9.75
CA TRP A 234 15.49 -4.49 9.94
C TRP A 234 15.84 -4.40 11.41
N GLU A 235 17.13 -4.44 11.70
CA GLU A 235 17.72 -4.25 13.02
C GLU A 235 17.60 -5.46 13.97
N GLY A 236 17.11 -6.62 13.49
CA GLY A 236 17.07 -7.85 14.30
C GLY A 236 18.46 -8.36 14.72
N ASP A 237 18.54 -8.86 15.96
CA ASP A 237 19.78 -9.32 16.58
C ASP A 237 19.71 -10.82 16.95
N SER A 238 20.65 -11.63 16.50
CA SER A 238 20.68 -13.07 16.78
C SER A 238 20.79 -13.41 18.27
N GLN A 239 21.27 -12.50 19.12
CA GLN A 239 21.54 -12.70 20.54
C GLN A 239 20.43 -12.16 21.45
N LEU A 240 19.39 -11.51 20.93
CA LEU A 240 18.32 -10.89 21.71
C LEU A 240 16.99 -11.64 21.54
N PRO A 241 16.72 -12.68 22.37
CA PRO A 241 15.44 -13.41 22.27
C PRO A 241 14.28 -12.61 22.87
N THR A 242 13.09 -13.16 22.82
CA THR A 242 11.77 -12.67 23.26
C THR A 242 10.94 -12.04 22.16
N GLU A 243 11.17 -12.49 20.95
CA GLU A 243 10.48 -12.08 19.76
C GLU A 243 9.61 -13.19 19.21
N THR A 244 8.42 -12.86 18.77
CA THR A 244 7.49 -13.87 18.25
C THR A 244 6.82 -13.46 16.96
N PHE A 245 6.60 -14.47 16.12
CA PHE A 245 5.67 -14.41 15.01
C PHE A 245 4.49 -15.34 15.31
N THR A 246 3.26 -14.79 15.26
CA THR A 246 2.06 -15.57 15.52
C THR A 246 1.10 -15.52 14.33
N VAL A 247 0.41 -16.63 14.12
CA VAL A 247 -0.73 -16.73 13.22
C VAL A 247 -1.92 -17.27 14.00
N ASN A 248 -3.04 -16.57 13.96
CA ASN A 248 -4.25 -16.89 14.74
C ASN A 248 -3.93 -17.11 16.23
N GLY A 249 -3.04 -16.27 16.79
CA GLY A 249 -2.61 -16.34 18.18
C GLY A 249 -1.65 -17.50 18.53
N THR A 250 -1.26 -18.33 17.57
CA THR A 250 -0.31 -19.43 17.78
C THR A 250 1.07 -19.00 17.31
N VAL A 251 2.08 -19.11 18.19
CA VAL A 251 3.48 -18.85 17.85
C VAL A 251 3.96 -19.87 16.83
N ILE A 252 4.55 -19.38 15.74
CA ILE A 252 5.11 -20.23 14.69
C ILE A 252 6.64 -20.15 14.69
N SER A 253 7.27 -21.16 14.11
CA SER A 253 8.73 -21.27 14.00
C SER A 253 9.10 -22.07 12.76
N ASN A 254 10.35 -21.96 12.35
CA ASN A 254 10.93 -22.78 11.31
C ASN A 254 12.36 -23.23 11.73
N PRO A 255 13.07 -24.06 10.96
CA PRO A 255 14.41 -24.52 11.32
C PRO A 255 15.46 -23.42 11.53
N PHE A 256 15.27 -22.22 10.98
CA PHE A 256 16.18 -21.09 11.12
C PHE A 256 15.75 -20.15 12.25
N ASN A 257 14.45 -20.08 12.54
CA ASN A 257 13.86 -19.11 13.43
C ASN A 257 13.13 -19.82 14.57
N PRO A 258 13.74 -19.90 15.76
CA PRO A 258 13.11 -20.49 16.94
C PRO A 258 11.88 -19.66 17.40
N PRO A 259 10.96 -20.23 18.18
CA PRO A 259 9.68 -19.60 18.50
C PRO A 259 9.79 -18.34 19.36
N ASN A 260 10.97 -18.01 19.87
CA ASN A 260 11.23 -16.86 20.74
C ASN A 260 12.38 -15.96 20.24
N ASN A 261 12.79 -16.11 18.99
CA ASN A 261 13.84 -15.29 18.36
C ASN A 261 13.64 -15.28 16.85
N VAL A 262 12.63 -14.58 16.41
CA VAL A 262 12.19 -14.57 15.01
C VAL A 262 12.96 -13.57 14.15
N PHE A 263 13.58 -12.55 14.76
CA PHE A 263 14.39 -11.54 14.08
C PHE A 263 15.87 -11.75 14.43
N ASN A 264 16.45 -12.78 13.90
CA ASN A 264 17.74 -13.30 14.32
C ASN A 264 18.81 -13.29 13.23
N SER A 265 18.74 -12.34 12.31
CA SER A 265 19.68 -12.12 11.20
C SER A 265 19.68 -13.27 10.20
N THR A 266 18.51 -13.81 9.88
CA THR A 266 18.38 -14.97 8.98
C THR A 266 17.72 -14.64 7.64
N ASN A 267 18.00 -15.49 6.69
CA ASN A 267 17.32 -15.56 5.40
C ASN A 267 16.86 -17.01 5.18
N SER A 268 15.59 -17.28 5.43
CA SER A 268 15.04 -18.63 5.30
C SER A 268 14.95 -19.10 3.85
N VAL A 269 15.02 -18.19 2.86
CA VAL A 269 15.03 -18.53 1.44
C VAL A 269 16.37 -19.18 1.03
N THR A 270 17.48 -18.63 1.53
CA THR A 270 18.83 -19.11 1.21
C THR A 270 19.42 -20.05 2.28
N GLY A 271 18.81 -20.08 3.47
CA GLY A 271 19.37 -20.79 4.61
C GLY A 271 20.56 -20.08 5.26
N SER A 272 20.73 -18.78 5.02
CA SER A 272 21.80 -17.97 5.61
C SER A 272 21.44 -17.53 7.03
N ASN A 273 22.42 -17.49 7.92
CA ASN A 273 22.36 -16.86 9.24
C ASN A 273 23.37 -15.69 9.36
N GLN A 274 23.69 -15.06 8.26
CA GLN A 274 24.66 -13.97 8.17
C GLN A 274 24.05 -12.73 7.50
N LEU A 275 22.75 -12.53 7.71
CA LEU A 275 22.04 -11.36 7.19
C LEU A 275 22.09 -10.17 8.16
N TYR A 276 23.09 -10.11 8.98
CA TYR A 276 23.35 -9.19 10.08
C TYR A 276 22.45 -7.95 10.16
N ASN A 277 21.64 -7.88 11.23
CA ASN A 277 20.66 -6.82 11.49
C ASN A 277 19.57 -6.66 10.41
N MET A 278 19.21 -7.77 9.78
CA MET A 278 18.16 -7.84 8.78
C MET A 278 17.60 -9.25 8.72
N ASP A 279 16.31 -9.40 8.41
CA ASP A 279 15.64 -10.69 8.26
C ASP A 279 14.80 -10.73 6.98
N LEU A 280 14.95 -11.81 6.21
CA LEU A 280 14.16 -12.13 5.02
C LEU A 280 13.56 -13.52 5.19
N ASP A 281 12.40 -13.59 5.82
CA ASP A 281 11.87 -14.86 6.25
C ASP A 281 10.52 -15.21 5.64
N ILE A 282 10.38 -16.49 5.32
CA ILE A 282 9.15 -17.10 4.82
C ILE A 282 8.80 -18.30 5.70
N TYR A 283 7.55 -18.34 6.15
CA TYR A 283 7.00 -19.41 6.98
C TYR A 283 5.85 -20.10 6.26
N GLY A 284 5.79 -21.43 6.32
CA GLY A 284 4.57 -22.17 6.04
C GLY A 284 3.55 -21.95 7.17
N ILE A 285 2.37 -21.52 6.82
CA ILE A 285 1.28 -21.26 7.78
C ILE A 285 0.09 -22.20 7.60
N ASP A 286 0.24 -23.22 6.80
CA ASP A 286 -0.79 -24.20 6.45
C ASP A 286 -1.42 -24.91 7.67
N ASN A 287 -0.66 -25.12 8.72
CA ASN A 287 -1.16 -25.74 9.96
C ASN A 287 -1.90 -24.76 10.89
N TYR A 288 -1.90 -23.47 10.56
CA TYR A 288 -2.45 -22.40 11.40
C TYR A 288 -3.65 -21.69 10.76
N ILE A 289 -3.96 -22.06 9.51
CA ILE A 289 -5.12 -21.63 8.73
C ILE A 289 -5.99 -22.85 8.43
N SER A 290 -7.29 -22.73 8.59
CA SER A 290 -8.26 -23.82 8.35
C SER A 290 -9.07 -23.60 7.10
N ILE A 291 -9.48 -24.68 6.46
CA ILE A 291 -10.46 -24.62 5.36
C ILE A 291 -11.77 -24.03 5.90
N GLY A 292 -12.31 -23.04 5.20
CA GLY A 292 -13.51 -22.31 5.59
C GLY A 292 -13.24 -21.06 6.43
N ASP A 293 -11.96 -20.75 6.78
CA ASP A 293 -11.63 -19.51 7.46
C ASP A 293 -12.00 -18.30 6.58
N THR A 294 -12.68 -17.34 7.18
CA THR A 294 -13.08 -16.06 6.56
C THR A 294 -12.24 -14.89 7.06
N SER A 295 -11.37 -15.14 8.03
CA SER A 295 -10.40 -14.19 8.55
C SER A 295 -9.19 -14.91 9.11
N ALA A 296 -8.07 -14.22 9.24
CA ALA A 296 -6.89 -14.67 9.94
C ALA A 296 -6.17 -13.46 10.57
N SER A 297 -5.40 -13.70 11.63
CA SER A 297 -4.58 -12.66 12.24
C SER A 297 -3.11 -13.03 12.21
N ILE A 298 -2.26 -12.04 11.96
CA ILE A 298 -0.80 -12.14 12.01
C ILE A 298 -0.31 -11.12 13.02
N ALA A 299 0.57 -11.54 13.95
CA ALA A 299 1.23 -10.58 14.82
C ALA A 299 2.74 -10.84 14.91
N LEU A 300 3.49 -9.75 14.92
CA LEU A 300 4.93 -9.69 15.12
C LEU A 300 5.21 -8.87 16.37
N THR A 301 5.97 -9.43 17.31
CA THR A 301 6.26 -8.77 18.59
C THR A 301 7.73 -8.88 18.93
N SER A 302 8.25 -7.85 19.62
CA SER A 302 9.53 -7.89 20.31
C SER A 302 9.40 -7.19 21.67
N TYR A 303 10.04 -7.74 22.71
CA TYR A 303 10.02 -7.13 24.04
C TYR A 303 11.34 -6.43 24.38
N GLN A 304 12.44 -6.89 23.83
CA GLN A 304 13.77 -6.50 24.24
C GLN A 304 14.53 -5.78 23.14
N ASP A 305 14.40 -6.28 21.93
CA ASP A 305 15.09 -5.74 20.78
C ASP A 305 14.25 -4.66 20.07
N PHE A 306 14.94 -3.74 19.41
CA PHE A 306 14.32 -2.73 18.58
C PHE A 306 14.33 -3.19 17.12
N ILE A 307 13.19 -3.60 16.65
CA ILE A 307 13.00 -4.12 15.29
C ILE A 307 12.14 -3.14 14.50
N MET A 308 12.39 -3.04 13.22
CA MET A 308 11.50 -2.32 12.29
C MET A 308 10.99 -3.27 11.21
N ILE A 309 9.69 -3.42 11.15
CA ILE A 309 9.02 -4.17 10.07
C ILE A 309 8.79 -3.23 8.90
N ASN A 310 9.22 -3.65 7.71
CA ASN A 310 9.04 -2.90 6.47
C ASN A 310 7.95 -3.50 5.57
N THR A 311 7.87 -4.82 5.50
CA THR A 311 6.91 -5.51 4.64
C THR A 311 6.46 -6.80 5.28
N VAL A 312 5.17 -7.07 5.18
CA VAL A 312 4.58 -8.38 5.46
C VAL A 312 3.82 -8.82 4.21
N ILE A 313 4.02 -10.07 3.81
CA ILE A 313 3.27 -10.66 2.69
C ILE A 313 2.63 -11.97 3.12
N THR A 314 1.39 -12.20 2.69
CA THR A 314 0.69 -13.45 2.89
C THR A 314 0.27 -14.06 1.55
N LYS A 315 0.23 -15.38 1.50
CA LYS A 315 -0.31 -16.16 0.38
C LYS A 315 -1.29 -17.19 0.92
N LEU A 316 -2.53 -17.09 0.51
CA LEU A 316 -3.62 -17.99 0.90
C LEU A 316 -4.35 -18.49 -0.35
N ASN A 317 -4.79 -19.74 -0.37
CA ASN A 317 -5.73 -20.22 -1.36
C ASN A 317 -7.15 -19.81 -0.94
N SER A 318 -7.49 -18.55 -1.22
CA SER A 318 -8.81 -17.97 -0.98
C SER A 318 -9.52 -17.83 -2.32
N GLN A 319 -10.76 -18.31 -2.41
CA GLN A 319 -11.52 -18.29 -3.66
C GLN A 319 -12.79 -17.48 -3.47
N LEU A 320 -12.76 -16.27 -4.00
CA LEU A 320 -13.87 -15.31 -3.99
C LEU A 320 -13.94 -14.58 -5.34
N PRO A 321 -15.14 -14.15 -5.77
CA PRO A 321 -15.29 -13.23 -6.89
C PRO A 321 -14.77 -11.84 -6.53
N ASP A 322 -14.71 -10.97 -7.53
CA ASP A 322 -14.36 -9.54 -7.37
C ASP A 322 -15.10 -8.75 -8.46
N ALA A 323 -16.30 -8.27 -8.12
CA ALA A 323 -17.18 -7.59 -9.05
C ALA A 323 -16.84 -6.11 -9.14
N THR A 324 -16.64 -5.63 -10.36
CA THR A 324 -16.49 -4.20 -10.64
C THR A 324 -17.48 -3.77 -11.71
N ILE A 325 -17.83 -2.48 -11.73
CA ILE A 325 -18.75 -1.93 -12.74
C ILE A 325 -18.16 -0.66 -13.37
N VAL A 326 -18.42 -0.47 -14.67
CA VAL A 326 -18.13 0.77 -15.41
C VAL A 326 -19.36 1.18 -16.18
N LEU A 327 -19.72 2.46 -16.16
CA LEU A 327 -20.79 3.04 -16.95
C LEU A 327 -20.23 3.69 -18.21
N ASN A 328 -20.90 3.48 -19.35
CA ASN A 328 -20.48 3.97 -20.65
C ASN A 328 -21.66 4.64 -21.40
N ASN A 329 -21.32 5.60 -22.26
CA ASN A 329 -22.20 6.18 -23.25
C ASN A 329 -23.59 6.61 -22.75
N PRO A 330 -23.71 7.39 -21.65
CA PRO A 330 -25.00 7.89 -21.25
C PRO A 330 -25.60 8.79 -22.34
N THR A 331 -26.84 8.50 -22.74
CA THR A 331 -27.56 9.29 -23.73
C THR A 331 -28.85 9.83 -23.12
N THR A 332 -29.05 11.14 -23.27
CA THR A 332 -30.26 11.85 -22.82
C THR A 332 -31.01 12.43 -24.01
N THR A 333 -32.31 12.54 -23.90
CA THR A 333 -33.16 13.19 -24.90
C THR A 333 -33.72 14.49 -24.33
N CYS A 334 -33.74 15.55 -25.14
CA CYS A 334 -34.30 16.85 -24.72
C CYS A 334 -35.73 16.70 -24.21
N ASN A 335 -36.02 17.34 -23.09
CA ASN A 335 -37.32 17.28 -22.39
C ASN A 335 -37.74 15.86 -21.91
N SER A 336 -36.79 14.94 -21.80
CA SER A 336 -37.01 13.63 -21.21
C SER A 336 -36.21 13.48 -19.92
N ARG A 337 -36.76 12.73 -19.00
CA ARG A 337 -36.04 12.27 -17.80
C ARG A 337 -35.59 10.81 -17.92
N GLU A 338 -35.52 10.30 -19.14
CA GLU A 338 -34.97 8.98 -19.43
C GLU A 338 -33.52 9.08 -19.85
N ILE A 339 -32.70 8.17 -19.32
CA ILE A 339 -31.30 8.00 -19.65
C ILE A 339 -31.10 6.57 -20.13
N ASN A 340 -30.60 6.42 -21.35
CA ASN A 340 -30.10 5.13 -21.81
C ASN A 340 -28.60 5.09 -21.61
N LEU A 341 -28.11 4.02 -20.99
CA LEU A 341 -26.69 3.83 -20.78
C LEU A 341 -26.29 2.36 -20.90
N ASP A 342 -25.06 2.14 -21.31
CA ASP A 342 -24.42 0.84 -21.30
C ASP A 342 -23.59 0.71 -20.02
N PHE A 343 -23.47 -0.50 -19.52
CA PHE A 343 -22.60 -0.82 -18.40
C PHE A 343 -21.81 -2.10 -18.69
N THR A 344 -20.67 -2.23 -18.03
CA THR A 344 -19.85 -3.43 -18.07
C THR A 344 -19.60 -3.86 -16.63
N VAL A 345 -20.02 -5.09 -16.29
CA VAL A 345 -19.65 -5.75 -15.04
C VAL A 345 -18.46 -6.66 -15.32
N SER A 346 -17.44 -6.60 -14.52
CA SER A 346 -16.23 -7.42 -14.69
C SER A 346 -15.92 -8.19 -13.39
N ASN A 347 -15.36 -9.38 -13.54
CA ASN A 347 -14.87 -10.24 -12.48
C ASN A 347 -13.34 -10.37 -12.62
N VAL A 348 -12.64 -9.25 -12.50
CA VAL A 348 -11.19 -9.15 -12.67
C VAL A 348 -10.47 -9.26 -11.32
N ASN A 349 -9.20 -9.69 -11.35
CA ASN A 349 -8.40 -9.91 -10.14
C ASN A 349 -9.07 -10.86 -9.12
N SER A 350 -9.94 -11.74 -9.59
CA SER A 350 -10.72 -12.68 -8.79
C SER A 350 -10.09 -14.07 -8.74
N THR A 351 -10.56 -14.90 -7.82
CA THR A 351 -10.16 -16.30 -7.68
C THR A 351 -11.34 -17.27 -7.81
N GLU A 352 -12.56 -16.74 -7.99
CA GLU A 352 -13.80 -17.50 -8.19
C GLU A 352 -14.66 -16.83 -9.29
N ILE A 353 -15.60 -17.57 -9.84
CA ILE A 353 -16.59 -17.05 -10.78
C ILE A 353 -17.57 -16.09 -10.09
N LEU A 354 -18.00 -15.05 -10.79
CA LEU A 354 -19.10 -14.21 -10.35
C LEU A 354 -20.43 -14.84 -10.84
N GLN A 355 -21.36 -15.07 -9.92
CA GLN A 355 -22.59 -15.77 -10.23
C GLN A 355 -23.53 -14.93 -11.12
N ALA A 356 -24.33 -15.58 -11.93
CA ALA A 356 -25.46 -14.95 -12.59
C ALA A 356 -26.45 -14.41 -11.56
N ASN A 357 -27.22 -13.39 -11.93
CA ASN A 357 -28.15 -12.66 -11.07
C ASN A 357 -27.46 -11.85 -9.95
N THR A 358 -26.20 -11.47 -10.12
CA THR A 358 -25.57 -10.47 -9.28
C THR A 358 -26.29 -9.14 -9.45
N PRO A 359 -26.81 -8.51 -8.37
CA PRO A 359 -27.59 -7.29 -8.46
C PRO A 359 -26.72 -6.08 -8.82
N ILE A 360 -27.33 -5.11 -9.50
CA ILE A 360 -26.70 -3.85 -9.90
C ILE A 360 -27.71 -2.75 -9.60
N THR A 361 -27.39 -1.86 -8.65
CA THR A 361 -28.27 -0.76 -8.27
C THR A 361 -27.71 0.59 -8.72
N PHE A 362 -28.61 1.44 -9.23
CA PHE A 362 -28.31 2.79 -9.69
C PHE A 362 -28.94 3.81 -8.74
N TYR A 363 -28.15 4.81 -8.35
CA TYR A 363 -28.55 5.84 -7.39
C TYR A 363 -28.37 7.26 -7.97
N ALA A 364 -29.24 8.17 -7.56
CA ALA A 364 -29.02 9.60 -7.65
C ALA A 364 -28.98 10.17 -6.23
N GLY A 365 -27.80 10.51 -5.73
CA GLY A 365 -27.60 10.76 -4.31
C GLY A 365 -27.89 9.53 -3.46
N THR A 366 -28.91 9.60 -2.59
CA THR A 366 -29.37 8.46 -1.78
C THR A 366 -30.64 7.80 -2.33
N GLU A 367 -31.19 8.32 -3.44
CA GLU A 367 -32.42 7.79 -4.05
C GLU A 367 -32.09 6.64 -5.01
N VAL A 368 -32.67 5.47 -4.78
CA VAL A 368 -32.58 4.32 -5.68
C VAL A 368 -33.39 4.61 -6.94
N ILE A 369 -32.74 4.59 -8.09
CA ILE A 369 -33.38 4.82 -9.40
C ILE A 369 -33.87 3.51 -10.02
N ALA A 370 -33.02 2.48 -10.02
CA ALA A 370 -33.35 1.17 -10.55
C ALA A 370 -32.38 0.11 -10.01
N THR A 371 -32.82 -1.15 -10.08
CA THR A 371 -31.97 -2.32 -9.86
C THR A 371 -32.10 -3.26 -11.05
N THR A 372 -31.00 -3.78 -11.55
CA THR A 372 -30.92 -4.81 -12.58
C THR A 372 -29.98 -5.93 -12.13
N TYR A 373 -29.72 -6.92 -12.97
CA TYR A 373 -28.93 -8.09 -12.60
C TYR A 373 -28.06 -8.55 -13.77
N THR A 374 -26.90 -9.14 -13.47
CA THR A 374 -26.14 -9.90 -14.48
C THR A 374 -26.96 -11.09 -14.97
N GLN A 375 -26.84 -11.40 -16.26
CA GLN A 375 -27.63 -12.48 -16.88
C GLN A 375 -26.86 -13.81 -16.89
N ASN A 376 -25.55 -13.75 -16.94
CA ASN A 376 -24.68 -14.91 -17.08
C ASN A 376 -23.71 -15.02 -15.92
N ILE A 377 -23.12 -16.22 -15.75
CA ILE A 377 -21.93 -16.40 -14.93
C ILE A 377 -20.78 -15.68 -15.62
N ILE A 378 -20.08 -14.82 -14.89
CA ILE A 378 -18.89 -14.12 -15.37
C ILE A 378 -17.66 -14.90 -14.87
N PRO A 379 -16.87 -15.50 -15.78
CA PRO A 379 -15.69 -16.26 -15.40
C PRO A 379 -14.60 -15.35 -14.83
N ILE A 380 -13.61 -15.95 -14.16
CA ILE A 380 -12.40 -15.26 -13.67
C ILE A 380 -11.75 -14.50 -14.83
N GLY A 381 -11.48 -13.20 -14.62
CA GLY A 381 -10.94 -12.31 -15.64
C GLY A 381 -11.92 -11.93 -16.76
N GLY A 382 -13.17 -12.38 -16.68
CA GLY A 382 -14.21 -12.10 -17.66
C GLY A 382 -15.02 -10.85 -17.37
N SER A 383 -15.95 -10.55 -18.31
CA SER A 383 -16.90 -9.46 -18.14
C SER A 383 -18.22 -9.73 -18.87
N GLU A 384 -19.27 -9.03 -18.45
CA GLU A 384 -20.58 -8.98 -19.10
C GLU A 384 -20.96 -7.54 -19.41
N ASN A 385 -21.41 -7.28 -20.66
CA ASN A 385 -21.96 -6.00 -21.04
C ASN A 385 -23.48 -6.03 -20.94
N GLY A 386 -24.05 -4.96 -20.40
CA GLY A 386 -25.48 -4.76 -20.33
C GLY A 386 -25.87 -3.34 -20.74
N ASN A 387 -27.17 -3.13 -20.90
CA ASN A 387 -27.75 -1.81 -21.12
C ASN A 387 -28.99 -1.63 -20.26
N ILE A 388 -29.31 -0.40 -19.91
CA ILE A 388 -30.48 -0.06 -19.11
C ILE A 388 -31.03 1.31 -19.52
N THR A 389 -32.37 1.44 -19.47
CA THR A 389 -33.05 2.73 -19.51
C THR A 389 -33.49 3.09 -18.11
N LEU A 390 -32.94 4.18 -17.57
CA LEU A 390 -33.28 4.72 -16.25
C LEU A 390 -34.31 5.84 -16.41
N THR A 391 -35.40 5.79 -15.66
CA THR A 391 -36.37 6.90 -15.55
C THR A 391 -36.04 7.68 -14.28
N ILE A 392 -35.57 8.90 -14.44
CA ILE A 392 -35.12 9.75 -13.32
C ILE A 392 -36.31 10.46 -12.67
N PRO A 393 -36.55 10.26 -11.38
CA PRO A 393 -37.64 10.92 -10.64
C PRO A 393 -37.55 12.45 -10.70
N SER A 394 -38.72 13.13 -10.58
CA SER A 394 -38.77 14.59 -10.57
C SER A 394 -38.13 15.22 -9.32
N SER A 395 -37.96 14.44 -8.25
CA SER A 395 -37.21 14.78 -7.03
C SER A 395 -35.73 15.01 -7.28
N VAL A 396 -35.15 14.35 -8.29
CA VAL A 396 -33.73 14.47 -8.63
C VAL A 396 -33.51 15.72 -9.48
N PRO A 397 -32.51 16.56 -9.18
CA PRO A 397 -32.14 17.73 -10.00
C PRO A 397 -31.80 17.36 -11.44
N LEU A 398 -31.81 18.35 -12.34
CA LEU A 398 -31.43 18.13 -13.73
C LEU A 398 -29.92 17.83 -13.89
N ASN A 399 -29.10 18.33 -12.98
CA ASN A 399 -27.67 18.03 -12.90
C ASN A 399 -27.43 17.21 -11.63
N PHE A 400 -26.93 16.00 -11.78
CA PHE A 400 -26.68 15.09 -10.67
C PHE A 400 -25.58 14.08 -11.02
N THR A 401 -25.01 13.46 -10.01
CA THR A 401 -24.10 12.31 -10.17
C THR A 401 -24.90 11.03 -10.11
N LEU A 402 -24.84 10.22 -11.15
CA LEU A 402 -25.36 8.85 -11.19
C LEU A 402 -24.28 7.92 -10.65
N LEU A 403 -24.62 7.18 -9.59
CA LEU A 403 -23.78 6.14 -9.00
C LEU A 403 -24.37 4.77 -9.37
N ALA A 404 -23.53 3.88 -9.87
CA ALA A 404 -23.85 2.46 -10.02
C ALA A 404 -23.05 1.65 -9.00
N VAL A 405 -23.71 0.66 -8.41
CA VAL A 405 -23.11 -0.27 -7.44
C VAL A 405 -23.46 -1.69 -7.85
N VAL A 406 -22.47 -2.49 -8.19
CA VAL A 406 -22.65 -3.95 -8.41
C VAL A 406 -22.59 -4.65 -7.06
N ASP A 407 -23.24 -5.80 -6.96
CA ASP A 407 -23.49 -6.56 -5.72
C ASP A 407 -24.30 -5.78 -4.67
N ASP A 408 -25.25 -4.96 -5.10
CA ASP A 408 -26.10 -4.19 -4.21
C ASP A 408 -27.58 -4.32 -4.62
N THR A 409 -28.45 -4.66 -3.66
CA THR A 409 -29.90 -4.79 -3.84
C THR A 409 -30.68 -3.51 -3.59
N GLY A 410 -30.00 -2.37 -3.43
CA GLY A 410 -30.62 -1.07 -3.19
C GLY A 410 -30.66 -0.67 -1.72
N ASN A 411 -29.93 -1.34 -0.87
CA ASN A 411 -29.81 -1.04 0.57
C ASN A 411 -28.38 -0.59 0.96
N GLY A 412 -27.46 -0.51 0.00
CA GLY A 412 -26.06 -0.11 0.21
C GLY A 412 -25.19 -1.20 0.83
N THR A 413 -25.65 -2.46 0.79
CA THR A 413 -24.87 -3.61 1.29
C THR A 413 -24.80 -4.70 0.23
N GLY A 414 -23.62 -5.28 0.07
CA GLY A 414 -23.38 -6.45 -0.77
C GLY A 414 -24.11 -7.69 -0.25
N ILE A 415 -24.38 -8.63 -1.14
CA ILE A 415 -24.97 -9.94 -0.82
C ILE A 415 -23.94 -11.07 -0.91
N MET A 416 -22.78 -10.81 -1.51
CA MET A 416 -21.67 -11.74 -1.61
C MET A 416 -20.48 -11.23 -0.81
N THR A 417 -19.61 -12.14 -0.40
CA THR A 417 -18.27 -11.78 0.06
C THR A 417 -17.35 -11.76 -1.14
N GLU A 418 -16.61 -10.68 -1.31
CA GLU A 418 -15.70 -10.46 -2.43
C GLU A 418 -14.25 -10.30 -1.96
N LEU A 419 -13.30 -10.45 -2.86
CA LEU A 419 -11.88 -10.22 -2.54
C LEU A 419 -11.62 -8.75 -2.22
N VAL A 420 -12.32 -7.84 -2.91
CA VAL A 420 -12.22 -6.39 -2.71
C VAL A 420 -13.61 -5.78 -2.63
N GLU A 421 -14.07 -5.43 -1.44
CA GLU A 421 -15.43 -4.92 -1.17
C GLU A 421 -15.63 -3.43 -1.51
N ASN A 422 -14.58 -2.69 -1.85
CA ASN A 422 -14.66 -1.24 -2.02
C ASN A 422 -14.44 -0.75 -3.47
N ASN A 423 -14.43 -1.66 -4.43
CA ASN A 423 -14.26 -1.36 -5.86
C ASN A 423 -15.53 -1.59 -6.70
N ASN A 424 -16.66 -1.90 -6.05
CA ASN A 424 -17.95 -2.26 -6.66
C ASN A 424 -18.72 -1.06 -7.22
N THR A 425 -18.14 0.14 -7.24
CA THR A 425 -18.84 1.37 -7.55
C THR A 425 -18.25 2.10 -8.75
N PHE A 426 -19.13 2.75 -9.52
CA PHE A 426 -18.73 3.71 -10.55
C PHE A 426 -19.71 4.88 -10.57
N GLN A 427 -19.19 6.10 -10.83
CA GLN A 427 -20.02 7.29 -10.87
C GLN A 427 -19.76 8.13 -12.12
N ILE A 428 -20.81 8.78 -12.61
CA ILE A 428 -20.73 9.69 -13.76
C ILE A 428 -21.68 10.88 -13.56
N ASP A 429 -21.27 12.07 -13.95
CA ASP A 429 -22.13 13.25 -13.92
C ASP A 429 -23.10 13.26 -15.10
N ILE A 430 -24.36 13.52 -14.81
CA ILE A 430 -25.47 13.56 -15.76
C ILE A 430 -26.04 14.98 -15.80
N GLU A 431 -26.29 15.45 -17.02
CA GLU A 431 -27.06 16.66 -17.30
C GLU A 431 -28.31 16.32 -18.13
N LEU A 432 -29.50 16.54 -17.55
CA LEU A 432 -30.76 16.41 -18.28
C LEU A 432 -31.10 17.73 -18.97
N ILE A 433 -31.33 17.66 -20.27
CA ILE A 433 -31.52 18.84 -21.13
C ILE A 433 -33.01 19.23 -21.15
N VAL A 434 -33.33 20.41 -20.69
CA VAL A 434 -34.69 20.98 -20.77
C VAL A 434 -34.66 22.15 -21.75
N SER A 435 -35.51 22.12 -22.78
CA SER A 435 -35.68 23.22 -23.70
C SER A 435 -36.38 24.39 -23.00
N PRO A 436 -35.94 25.64 -23.19
CA PRO A 436 -36.71 26.78 -22.69
C PRO A 436 -38.13 26.75 -23.27
N GLU A 437 -39.14 26.90 -22.44
CA GLU A 437 -40.49 27.17 -22.91
C GLU A 437 -40.49 28.59 -23.54
N PHE A 438 -40.89 28.71 -24.78
CA PHE A 438 -41.04 29.97 -25.48
C PHE A 438 -42.46 30.51 -25.29
#